data_ef992e376d4e40a07b2564a0a6aa47ff
#
_entry.id   ef992e376d4e40a07b2564a0a6aa47ff
#
_cell.length_a   1.000
_cell.length_b   1.000
_cell.length_c   1.000
_cell.angle_alpha   90.00
_cell.angle_beta   90.00
_cell.angle_gamma   90.00
#
_symmetry.space_group_name_H-M   'P 1'
#
loop_
_entity.id
_entity.type
_entity.pdbx_description
1 polymer ?
#
loop_
_entity_poly.entity_id
_entity_poly.type
_entity_poly.pdbx_seq_one_letter_code
_entity_poly.pdbx_strand_id
1 'polypeptide(L)'
;MERVYNFSAGPAALPEPVLERAKAEMLDYGSSGMSVMEMSHRSSVFLEIASRAEANLRNLLKIGEDYYVLFLQGGATAQFSAFPMNLVSPEDSIDYVSTGSWSQKAIAECSKYCRANVIASSIETGFDRIPEEDDWNMDSNSQFVHICSNETVSYTHLRAHETGCY
;
A
#
# COMPACT_ATOMS: atom_id res chain seq x y z
N MET A 1 -12.02 21.84 22.60
CA MET A 1 -10.85 22.22 21.77
C MET A 1 -11.26 21.95 20.32
N GLU A 2 -11.16 22.95 19.46
CA GLU A 2 -11.51 22.77 18.04
C GLU A 2 -10.40 21.98 17.35
N ARG A 3 -10.76 20.92 16.58
CA ARG A 3 -9.81 20.11 15.85
C ARG A 3 -9.41 20.82 14.56
N VAL A 4 -8.13 20.76 14.22
CA VAL A 4 -7.63 21.29 12.96
C VAL A 4 -8.02 20.39 11.78
N TYR A 5 -8.21 20.98 10.62
CA TYR A 5 -8.39 20.25 9.36
C TYR A 5 -7.01 19.75 8.88
N ASN A 6 -6.81 18.45 8.96
CA ASN A 6 -5.58 17.81 8.51
C ASN A 6 -5.81 17.09 7.17
N PHE A 7 -5.24 17.65 6.10
CA PHE A 7 -5.30 17.10 4.74
C PHE A 7 -4.01 16.43 4.30
N SER A 8 -3.14 16.02 5.26
CA SER A 8 -1.93 15.29 4.95
C SER A 8 -2.23 13.95 4.26
N ALA A 9 -1.32 13.51 3.39
CA ALA A 9 -1.46 12.27 2.64
C ALA A 9 -1.28 11.00 3.49
N GLY A 10 -0.73 11.15 4.69
CA GLY A 10 -0.56 10.12 5.72
C GLY A 10 0.62 10.45 6.64
N PRO A 11 0.44 10.37 7.97
CA PRO A 11 -0.82 10.21 8.71
C PRO A 11 -1.82 11.33 8.47
N ALA A 12 -3.09 11.01 8.45
CA ALA A 12 -4.18 11.93 8.15
C ALA A 12 -5.22 12.01 9.28
N ALA A 13 -6.24 12.84 9.08
CA ALA A 13 -7.34 12.95 10.02
C ALA A 13 -8.10 11.61 10.12
N LEU A 14 -8.37 11.19 11.36
CA LEU A 14 -9.27 10.08 11.66
C LEU A 14 -10.66 10.62 12.04
N PRO A 15 -11.74 9.89 11.75
CA PRO A 15 -13.07 10.24 12.22
C PRO A 15 -13.10 10.34 13.75
N GLU A 16 -13.71 11.40 14.28
CA GLU A 16 -13.77 11.66 15.72
C GLU A 16 -14.43 10.51 16.51
N PRO A 17 -15.54 9.89 16.04
CA PRO A 17 -16.13 8.73 16.74
C PRO A 17 -15.16 7.55 16.88
N VAL A 18 -14.24 7.35 15.92
CA VAL A 18 -13.20 6.30 16.01
C VAL A 18 -12.19 6.62 17.10
N LEU A 19 -11.76 7.87 17.19
CA LEU A 19 -10.81 8.32 18.23
C LEU A 19 -11.42 8.25 19.63
N GLU A 20 -12.68 8.67 19.79
CA GLU A 20 -13.38 8.60 21.08
C GLU A 20 -13.60 7.14 21.51
N ARG A 21 -13.92 6.27 20.60
CA ARG A 21 -13.99 4.84 20.87
C ARG A 21 -12.64 4.25 21.26
N ALA A 22 -11.58 4.54 20.52
CA ALA A 22 -10.23 4.10 20.86
C ALA A 22 -9.79 4.58 22.24
N LYS A 23 -10.12 5.83 22.60
CA LYS A 23 -9.88 6.39 23.92
C LYS A 23 -10.64 5.66 25.03
N ALA A 24 -11.92 5.37 24.80
CA ALA A 24 -12.77 4.67 25.78
C ALA A 24 -12.29 3.23 26.02
N GLU A 25 -11.78 2.57 25.00
CA GLU A 25 -11.32 1.18 25.06
C GLU A 25 -9.79 1.08 25.36
N MET A 26 -9.09 2.21 25.56
CA MET A 26 -7.63 2.23 25.68
C MET A 26 -7.08 1.42 26.83
N LEU A 27 -7.75 1.42 27.98
CA LEU A 27 -7.32 0.70 29.19
C LEU A 27 -8.04 -0.64 29.39
N ASP A 28 -9.24 -0.78 28.82
CA ASP A 28 -10.06 -1.97 29.01
C ASP A 28 -10.93 -2.21 27.77
N TYR A 29 -10.50 -3.08 26.89
CA TYR A 29 -11.26 -3.47 25.72
C TYR A 29 -12.30 -4.52 26.09
N GLY A 30 -13.60 -4.16 25.94
CA GLY A 30 -14.71 -5.11 26.08
C GLY A 30 -14.78 -5.80 27.42
N SER A 31 -14.38 -5.14 28.50
CA SER A 31 -14.29 -5.68 29.87
C SER A 31 -13.32 -6.87 30.01
N SER A 32 -12.29 -6.91 29.17
CA SER A 32 -11.23 -7.91 29.23
C SER A 32 -10.21 -7.65 30.36
N GLY A 33 -10.28 -6.46 30.97
CA GLY A 33 -9.32 -5.99 31.97
C GLY A 33 -7.96 -5.57 31.41
N MET A 34 -7.83 -5.44 30.08
CA MET A 34 -6.58 -5.05 29.41
C MET A 34 -6.82 -4.29 28.12
N SER A 35 -5.82 -3.51 27.71
CA SER A 35 -5.77 -2.85 26.41
C SER A 35 -5.61 -3.87 25.27
N VAL A 36 -6.11 -3.56 24.08
CA VAL A 36 -5.78 -4.33 22.86
C VAL A 36 -4.28 -4.41 22.61
N MET A 37 -3.53 -3.34 22.97
CA MET A 37 -2.07 -3.28 22.83
C MET A 37 -1.31 -4.27 23.75
N GLU A 38 -1.96 -4.77 24.80
CA GLU A 38 -1.38 -5.72 25.77
C GLU A 38 -1.80 -7.17 25.47
N MET A 39 -2.75 -7.37 24.55
CA MET A 39 -3.28 -8.70 24.23
C MET A 39 -2.31 -9.51 23.37
N SER A 40 -2.20 -10.79 23.67
CA SER A 40 -1.59 -11.73 22.75
C SER A 40 -2.44 -11.84 21.46
N HIS A 41 -1.78 -11.81 20.31
CA HIS A 41 -2.44 -12.04 19.01
C HIS A 41 -3.07 -13.44 18.88
N ARG A 42 -2.81 -14.35 19.82
CA ARG A 42 -3.38 -15.70 19.90
C ARG A 42 -4.57 -15.79 20.90
N SER A 43 -4.87 -14.72 21.64
CA SER A 43 -6.02 -14.71 22.53
C SER A 43 -7.33 -14.73 21.74
N SER A 44 -8.36 -15.36 22.30
CA SER A 44 -9.69 -15.41 21.66
C SER A 44 -10.25 -14.03 21.36
N VAL A 45 -10.05 -13.07 22.28
CA VAL A 45 -10.50 -11.68 22.12
C VAL A 45 -9.81 -11.00 20.94
N PHE A 46 -8.49 -11.18 20.79
CA PHE A 46 -7.77 -10.60 19.65
C PHE A 46 -8.17 -11.28 18.34
N LEU A 47 -8.33 -12.58 18.32
CA LEU A 47 -8.79 -13.31 17.12
C LEU A 47 -10.19 -12.87 16.69
N GLU A 48 -11.09 -12.56 17.63
CA GLU A 48 -12.39 -11.99 17.33
C GLU A 48 -12.28 -10.59 16.69
N ILE A 49 -11.38 -9.73 17.21
CA ILE A 49 -11.10 -8.41 16.62
C ILE A 49 -10.60 -8.56 15.18
N ALA A 50 -9.63 -9.45 14.95
CA ALA A 50 -9.05 -9.68 13.63
C ALA A 50 -10.10 -10.23 12.64
N SER A 51 -10.87 -11.22 13.05
CA SER A 51 -11.96 -11.80 12.24
C SER A 51 -13.01 -10.75 11.85
N ARG A 52 -13.40 -9.90 12.79
CA ARG A 52 -14.35 -8.81 12.54
C ARG A 52 -13.77 -7.75 11.61
N ALA A 53 -12.48 -7.42 11.75
CA ALA A 53 -11.81 -6.49 10.85
C ALA A 53 -11.80 -7.03 9.41
N GLU A 54 -11.47 -8.31 9.22
CA GLU A 54 -11.52 -8.96 7.92
C GLU A 54 -12.94 -8.96 7.33
N ALA A 55 -13.93 -9.39 8.12
CA ALA A 55 -15.34 -9.42 7.68
C ALA A 55 -15.82 -8.02 7.26
N ASN A 56 -15.45 -6.98 8.00
CA ASN A 56 -15.79 -5.61 7.67
C ASN A 56 -15.16 -5.15 6.36
N LEU A 57 -13.88 -5.46 6.12
CA LEU A 57 -13.21 -5.15 4.85
C LEU A 57 -13.88 -5.88 3.68
N ARG A 58 -14.16 -7.18 3.83
CA ARG A 58 -14.85 -7.95 2.79
C ARG A 58 -16.21 -7.34 2.45
N ASN A 59 -16.97 -6.96 3.45
CA ASN A 59 -18.29 -6.35 3.25
C ASN A 59 -18.21 -4.97 2.59
N LEU A 60 -17.31 -4.11 3.03
CA LEU A 60 -17.15 -2.74 2.52
C LEU A 60 -16.63 -2.71 1.08
N LEU A 61 -15.63 -3.54 0.78
CA LEU A 61 -14.95 -3.56 -0.51
C LEU A 61 -15.52 -4.62 -1.46
N LYS A 62 -16.53 -5.39 -1.02
CA LYS A 62 -17.14 -6.48 -1.81
C LYS A 62 -16.14 -7.56 -2.24
N ILE A 63 -15.20 -7.90 -1.35
CA ILE A 63 -14.17 -8.92 -1.60
C ILE A 63 -14.79 -10.30 -1.54
N GLY A 64 -14.71 -11.06 -2.63
CA GLY A 64 -15.18 -12.44 -2.73
C GLY A 64 -14.31 -13.44 -1.94
N GLU A 65 -14.80 -14.69 -1.84
CA GLU A 65 -14.10 -15.75 -1.11
C GLU A 65 -12.86 -16.30 -1.86
N ASP A 66 -12.74 -16.01 -3.13
CA ASP A 66 -11.60 -16.32 -3.99
C ASP A 66 -10.36 -15.44 -3.73
N TYR A 67 -10.49 -14.42 -2.87
CA TYR A 67 -9.39 -13.56 -2.44
C TYR A 67 -9.02 -13.78 -0.97
N TYR A 68 -7.73 -13.76 -0.67
CA TYR A 68 -7.24 -13.69 0.71
C TYR A 68 -7.12 -12.24 1.16
N VAL A 69 -7.51 -11.96 2.41
CA VAL A 69 -7.24 -10.69 3.09
C VAL A 69 -6.13 -10.93 4.10
N LEU A 70 -5.00 -10.26 3.91
CA LEU A 70 -3.80 -10.46 4.73
C LEU A 70 -3.43 -9.16 5.44
N PHE A 71 -3.30 -9.22 6.76
CA PHE A 71 -2.77 -8.12 7.58
C PHE A 71 -1.28 -8.33 7.80
N LEU A 72 -0.44 -7.67 7.01
CA LEU A 72 0.99 -7.85 7.00
C LEU A 72 1.70 -6.64 7.59
N GLN A 73 2.79 -6.88 8.29
CA GLN A 73 3.69 -5.85 8.77
C GLN A 73 4.60 -5.30 7.65
N GLY A 74 5.28 -4.16 7.90
CA GLY A 74 6.33 -3.62 7.03
C GLY A 74 5.85 -2.58 6.02
N GLY A 75 4.53 -2.33 5.97
CA GLY A 75 3.92 -1.32 5.11
C GLY A 75 4.22 -1.53 3.63
N ALA A 76 4.09 -0.48 2.82
CA ALA A 76 4.33 -0.52 1.38
C ALA A 76 5.77 -0.90 1.02
N THR A 77 6.76 -0.50 1.82
CA THR A 77 8.16 -0.85 1.55
C THR A 77 8.40 -2.36 1.57
N ALA A 78 7.80 -3.07 2.55
CA ALA A 78 7.89 -4.53 2.57
C ALA A 78 7.15 -5.17 1.37
N GLN A 79 6.08 -4.57 0.88
CA GLN A 79 5.36 -5.04 -0.31
C GLN A 79 6.19 -4.88 -1.58
N PHE A 80 7.00 -3.84 -1.69
CA PHE A 80 7.94 -3.68 -2.82
C PHE A 80 8.95 -4.83 -2.91
N SER A 81 9.34 -5.40 -1.77
CA SER A 81 10.17 -6.62 -1.72
C SER A 81 9.34 -7.89 -1.90
N ALA A 82 8.19 -7.99 -1.23
CA ALA A 82 7.37 -9.20 -1.23
C ALA A 82 6.84 -9.54 -2.63
N PHE A 83 6.51 -8.53 -3.43
CA PHE A 83 6.03 -8.73 -4.80
C PHE A 83 7.04 -9.50 -5.67
N PRO A 84 8.29 -9.02 -5.90
CA PRO A 84 9.26 -9.79 -6.68
C PRO A 84 9.63 -11.11 -6.03
N MET A 85 9.75 -11.20 -4.70
CA MET A 85 10.10 -12.45 -4.00
C MET A 85 9.09 -13.59 -4.24
N ASN A 86 7.82 -13.28 -4.50
CA ASN A 86 6.76 -14.27 -4.60
C ASN A 86 6.30 -14.54 -6.02
N LEU A 87 6.49 -13.61 -6.95
CA LEU A 87 5.84 -13.65 -8.26
C LEU A 87 6.80 -13.79 -9.45
N VAL A 88 8.11 -13.63 -9.24
CA VAL A 88 9.11 -13.74 -10.30
C VAL A 88 10.32 -14.55 -9.86
N SER A 89 11.07 -15.07 -10.84
CA SER A 89 12.37 -15.72 -10.64
C SER A 89 13.51 -14.68 -10.73
N PRO A 90 14.72 -14.98 -10.21
CA PRO A 90 15.87 -14.07 -10.30
C PRO A 90 16.28 -13.71 -11.73
N GLU A 91 15.95 -14.56 -12.70
CA GLU A 91 16.24 -14.39 -14.13
C GLU A 91 15.23 -13.50 -14.84
N ASP A 92 14.07 -13.29 -14.24
CA ASP A 92 12.99 -12.47 -14.79
C ASP A 92 13.28 -10.96 -14.68
N SER A 93 12.42 -10.20 -15.32
CA SER A 93 12.42 -8.73 -15.20
C SER A 93 11.03 -8.19 -14.93
N ILE A 94 11.01 -7.02 -14.28
CA ILE A 94 9.81 -6.23 -14.03
C ILE A 94 10.06 -4.83 -14.58
N ASP A 95 9.13 -4.30 -15.34
CA ASP A 95 9.15 -2.95 -15.87
C ASP A 95 8.62 -1.95 -14.85
N TYR A 96 9.25 -0.81 -14.73
CA TYR A 96 8.90 0.25 -13.78
C TYR A 96 8.75 1.60 -14.46
N VAL A 97 7.68 2.32 -14.12
CA VAL A 97 7.53 3.74 -14.43
C VAL A 97 7.96 4.55 -13.21
N SER A 98 9.06 5.33 -13.35
CA SER A 98 9.64 6.12 -12.26
C SER A 98 9.05 7.52 -12.23
N THR A 99 8.12 7.76 -11.29
CA THR A 99 7.36 9.01 -11.16
C THR A 99 7.56 9.72 -9.83
N GLY A 100 8.48 9.21 -8.98
CA GLY A 100 8.77 9.85 -7.70
C GLY A 100 9.55 8.97 -6.74
N SER A 101 9.56 9.35 -5.46
CA SER A 101 10.35 8.69 -4.42
C SER A 101 9.90 7.27 -4.11
N TRP A 102 8.60 6.97 -4.23
CA TRP A 102 8.08 5.64 -3.93
C TRP A 102 8.36 4.65 -5.06
N SER A 103 8.20 5.07 -6.32
CA SER A 103 8.61 4.25 -7.46
C SER A 103 10.11 3.97 -7.46
N GLN A 104 10.96 4.95 -7.09
CA GLN A 104 12.39 4.74 -6.92
C GLN A 104 12.70 3.71 -5.83
N LYS A 105 12.00 3.75 -4.69
CA LYS A 105 12.14 2.72 -3.64
C LYS A 105 11.70 1.35 -4.12
N ALA A 106 10.60 1.26 -4.87
CA ALA A 106 10.13 0.00 -5.43
C ALA A 106 11.17 -0.61 -6.39
N ILE A 107 11.77 0.21 -7.26
CA ILE A 107 12.87 -0.20 -8.16
C ILE A 107 14.06 -0.72 -7.35
N ALA A 108 14.49 0.02 -6.32
CA ALA A 108 15.60 -0.36 -5.46
C ALA A 108 15.36 -1.67 -4.70
N GLU A 109 14.14 -1.90 -4.22
CA GLU A 109 13.76 -3.17 -3.57
C GLU A 109 13.71 -4.33 -4.57
N CYS A 110 13.09 -4.15 -5.74
CA CYS A 110 13.02 -5.15 -6.79
C CYS A 110 14.41 -5.61 -7.24
N SER A 111 15.34 -4.67 -7.42
CA SER A 111 16.70 -4.95 -7.89
C SER A 111 17.52 -5.89 -6.99
N LYS A 112 17.03 -6.20 -5.78
CA LYS A 112 17.64 -7.18 -4.88
C LYS A 112 17.26 -8.62 -5.24
N TYR A 113 16.21 -8.81 -6.04
CA TYR A 113 15.60 -10.12 -6.30
C TYR A 113 15.60 -10.51 -7.78
N CYS A 114 15.38 -9.54 -8.66
CA CYS A 114 15.37 -9.73 -10.11
C CYS A 114 15.78 -8.45 -10.83
N ARG A 115 15.71 -8.43 -12.16
CA ARG A 115 16.04 -7.23 -12.95
C ARG A 115 14.87 -6.24 -12.93
N ALA A 116 15.11 -5.00 -12.48
CA ALA A 116 14.18 -3.89 -12.59
C ALA A 116 14.53 -3.03 -13.82
N ASN A 117 13.64 -2.98 -14.81
CA ASN A 117 13.81 -2.13 -16.00
C ASN A 117 13.04 -0.82 -15.78
N VAL A 118 13.71 0.33 -15.89
CA VAL A 118 13.02 1.62 -15.89
C VAL A 118 12.62 1.94 -17.31
N ILE A 119 11.34 1.75 -17.64
CA ILE A 119 10.80 1.92 -19.00
C ILE A 119 10.41 3.35 -19.32
N ALA A 120 10.12 4.15 -18.30
CA ALA A 120 9.86 5.58 -18.40
C ALA A 120 10.18 6.29 -17.09
N SER A 121 10.56 7.57 -17.15
CA SER A 121 10.88 8.36 -15.96
C SER A 121 10.64 9.83 -16.18
N SER A 122 10.13 10.53 -15.17
CA SER A 122 10.03 11.98 -15.11
C SER A 122 11.08 12.63 -14.18
N ILE A 123 12.18 11.94 -13.88
CA ILE A 123 13.23 12.44 -12.98
C ILE A 123 13.86 13.74 -13.49
N GLU A 124 14.04 13.90 -14.80
CA GLU A 124 14.65 15.08 -15.41
C GLU A 124 13.81 16.36 -15.22
N THR A 125 12.51 16.19 -15.02
CA THR A 125 11.58 17.30 -14.75
C THR A 125 11.27 17.45 -13.26
N GLY A 126 11.97 16.72 -12.38
CA GLY A 126 11.73 16.74 -10.94
C GLY A 126 10.44 16.03 -10.52
N PHE A 127 9.97 15.08 -11.32
CA PHE A 127 8.73 14.32 -11.08
C PHE A 127 7.47 15.20 -11.08
N ASP A 128 7.40 16.19 -11.96
CA ASP A 128 6.27 17.10 -12.08
C ASP A 128 5.13 16.55 -12.96
N ARG A 129 5.36 15.43 -13.63
CA ARG A 129 4.39 14.77 -14.53
C ARG A 129 4.58 13.26 -14.56
N ILE A 130 3.59 12.60 -15.14
CA ILE A 130 3.66 11.18 -15.52
C ILE A 130 4.08 11.14 -16.99
N PRO A 131 5.08 10.32 -17.38
CA PRO A 131 5.41 10.10 -18.79
C PRO A 131 4.20 9.55 -19.54
N GLU A 132 3.97 10.02 -20.78
CA GLU A 132 2.91 9.49 -21.65
C GLU A 132 3.16 8.00 -21.95
N GLU A 133 2.10 7.21 -22.05
CA GLU A 133 2.21 5.75 -22.28
C GLU A 133 2.92 5.43 -23.60
N ASP A 134 2.75 6.24 -24.62
CA ASP A 134 3.41 6.10 -25.93
C ASP A 134 4.93 6.24 -25.84
N ASP A 135 5.45 6.87 -24.78
CA ASP A 135 6.89 7.05 -24.52
C ASP A 135 7.50 5.89 -23.72
N TRP A 136 6.68 4.91 -23.26
CA TRP A 136 7.17 3.81 -22.44
C TRP A 136 7.92 2.78 -23.31
N ASN A 137 9.17 2.54 -22.96
CA ASN A 137 10.02 1.53 -23.64
C ASN A 137 9.81 0.14 -23.03
N MET A 138 8.61 -0.44 -23.27
CA MET A 138 8.21 -1.73 -22.73
C MET A 138 9.14 -2.87 -23.15
N ASP A 139 9.53 -3.74 -22.20
CA ASP A 139 10.20 -5.01 -22.50
C ASP A 139 9.14 -6.13 -22.61
N SER A 140 8.98 -6.67 -23.82
CA SER A 140 8.04 -7.78 -24.09
C SER A 140 8.31 -9.06 -23.30
N ASN A 141 9.49 -9.20 -22.69
CA ASN A 141 9.86 -10.33 -21.83
C ASN A 141 9.66 -10.02 -20.34
N SER A 142 9.28 -8.80 -20.01
CA SER A 142 9.01 -8.41 -18.62
C SER A 142 7.74 -9.10 -18.12
N GLN A 143 7.76 -9.60 -16.89
CA GLN A 143 6.62 -10.33 -16.32
C GLN A 143 5.50 -9.40 -15.90
N PHE A 144 5.83 -8.20 -15.47
CA PHE A 144 4.89 -7.22 -14.94
C PHE A 144 5.34 -5.80 -15.26
N VAL A 145 4.38 -4.87 -15.27
CA VAL A 145 4.63 -3.43 -15.22
C VAL A 145 4.20 -2.91 -13.86
N HIS A 146 5.10 -2.24 -13.16
CA HIS A 146 4.83 -1.61 -11.87
C HIS A 146 4.70 -0.10 -12.05
N ILE A 147 3.59 0.44 -11.59
CA ILE A 147 3.33 1.88 -11.48
C ILE A 147 3.06 2.24 -10.02
N CYS A 148 3.49 3.40 -9.57
CA CYS A 148 3.12 3.96 -8.29
C CYS A 148 1.94 4.92 -8.48
N SER A 149 0.74 4.50 -8.10
CA SER A 149 -0.48 5.30 -8.30
C SER A 149 -0.55 6.57 -7.46
N ASN A 150 0.28 6.69 -6.42
CA ASN A 150 0.29 7.82 -5.51
C ASN A 150 1.70 8.08 -4.94
N GLU A 151 2.37 9.06 -5.51
CA GLU A 151 3.69 9.54 -5.07
C GLU A 151 3.52 10.65 -4.03
N THR A 152 3.18 10.28 -2.79
CA THR A 152 2.85 11.23 -1.71
C THR A 152 3.99 12.18 -1.33
N VAL A 153 5.24 11.84 -1.64
CA VAL A 153 6.42 12.69 -1.39
C VAL A 153 6.65 13.65 -2.54
N SER A 154 6.49 13.20 -3.78
CA SER A 154 6.71 13.98 -5.00
C SER A 154 5.43 14.64 -5.51
N TYR A 155 4.29 14.34 -4.88
CA TYR A 155 2.95 14.84 -5.24
C TYR A 155 2.48 14.49 -6.66
N THR A 156 3.07 13.49 -7.28
CA THR A 156 2.65 12.95 -8.56
C THR A 156 1.55 11.91 -8.34
N HIS A 157 0.43 12.03 -9.06
CA HIS A 157 -0.72 11.13 -8.96
C HIS A 157 -1.12 10.59 -10.33
N LEU A 158 -1.28 9.26 -10.43
CA LEU A 158 -2.00 8.60 -11.52
C LEU A 158 -3.51 8.67 -11.22
N ARG A 159 -4.30 9.20 -12.15
CA ARG A 159 -5.75 9.18 -12.05
C ARG A 159 -6.30 7.88 -12.65
N ALA A 160 -7.48 7.46 -12.20
CA ALA A 160 -8.09 6.19 -12.59
C ALA A 160 -8.35 6.01 -14.11
N HIS A 161 -8.37 7.08 -14.90
CA HIS A 161 -8.52 7.03 -16.36
C HIS A 161 -7.19 7.13 -17.11
N GLU A 162 -6.10 7.33 -16.40
CA GLU A 162 -4.73 7.31 -16.96
C GLU A 162 -4.15 5.90 -16.90
N THR A 163 -4.77 5.03 -16.10
CA THR A 163 -4.58 3.58 -16.15
C THR A 163 -5.72 2.99 -16.98
N GLY A 164 -5.52 2.89 -18.28
CA GLY A 164 -6.50 2.23 -19.15
C GLY A 164 -6.75 0.81 -18.65
N CYS A 165 -8.00 0.49 -18.26
CA CYS A 165 -8.42 -0.88 -18.08
C CYS A 165 -8.42 -1.55 -19.46
N TYR A 166 -7.45 -2.37 -19.75
CA TYR A 166 -7.45 -3.34 -20.81
C TYR A 166 -7.69 -4.73 -20.24
#